data_ae21694db1ea8d9af8d271f9d1d581f4
#
_entry.id   ae21694db1ea8d9af8d271f9d1d581f4
#
_cell.length_a   1.000
_cell.length_b   1.000
_cell.length_c   1.000
_cell.angle_alpha   90.00
_cell.angle_beta   90.00
_cell.angle_gamma   90.00
#
_symmetry.space_group_name_H-M   'P 1'
#
loop_
_entity.id
_entity.type
_entity.pdbx_description
1 polymer ?
#
loop_
_entity_poly.entity_id
_entity_poly.type
_entity_poly.pdbx_seq_one_letter_code
_entity_poly.pdbx_strand_id
1 'polypeptide(L)'
;MMLLTKEVLKRFEQIGRQEDSKDPIVIAKFFNPSGAGTWYATEYDPSSKEFFGYVSIFGDWNDEWGSFSLDELQSYRGNFGLGIERDRYFDEKRISEVVPTAVH
;
A
#
# COMPACT_ATOMS: atom_id res chain seq x y z
N MET A 1 -3.58 -3.73 14.84
CA MET A 1 -2.49 -2.84 14.41
C MET A 1 -3.05 -1.61 13.71
N MET A 2 -2.50 -0.45 14.01
CA MET A 2 -2.86 0.76 13.28
C MET A 2 -2.06 0.81 11.97
N LEU A 3 -2.75 0.81 10.83
CA LEU A 3 -2.10 0.77 9.52
C LEU A 3 -1.48 2.12 9.12
N LEU A 4 -2.09 3.22 9.56
CA LEU A 4 -1.61 4.57 9.24
C LEU A 4 -1.25 5.29 10.53
N THR A 5 0.06 5.39 10.80
CA THR A 5 0.56 6.14 11.96
C THR A 5 0.75 7.60 11.58
N LYS A 6 0.99 8.46 12.58
CA LYS A 6 1.25 9.88 12.32
C LYS A 6 2.50 10.10 11.47
N GLU A 7 3.55 9.30 11.70
CA GLU A 7 4.76 9.39 10.91
C GLU A 7 4.53 9.01 9.45
N VAL A 8 3.79 7.93 9.22
CA VAL A 8 3.48 7.47 7.86
C VAL A 8 2.59 8.48 7.15
N LEU A 9 1.56 8.99 7.84
CA LEU A 9 0.69 10.03 7.29
C LEU A 9 1.50 11.27 6.87
N LYS A 10 2.40 11.72 7.75
CA LYS A 10 3.23 12.87 7.46
C LYS A 10 4.10 12.63 6.23
N ARG A 11 4.60 11.41 6.07
CA ARG A 11 5.42 11.09 4.92
C ARG A 11 4.63 11.13 3.62
N PHE A 12 3.38 10.64 3.63
CA PHE A 12 2.49 10.79 2.48
C PHE A 12 2.25 12.25 2.13
N GLU A 13 2.07 13.10 3.14
CA GLU A 13 1.86 14.53 2.92
C GLU A 13 3.10 15.20 2.32
N GLN A 14 4.29 14.82 2.78
CA GLN A 14 5.55 15.39 2.29
C GLN A 14 5.82 15.03 0.84
N ILE A 15 5.57 13.80 0.46
CA ILE A 15 5.77 13.33 -0.91
C ILE A 15 4.66 13.83 -1.82
N GLY A 16 3.42 13.84 -1.34
CA GLY A 16 2.28 14.26 -2.11
C GLY A 16 1.92 13.31 -3.23
N ARG A 17 1.32 13.84 -4.29
CA ARG A 17 0.87 13.03 -5.42
C ARG A 17 2.04 12.64 -6.31
N GLN A 18 1.98 11.42 -6.81
CA GLN A 18 3.03 10.87 -7.65
C GLN A 18 2.53 10.40 -9.02
N GLU A 19 1.35 10.84 -9.43
CA GLU A 19 0.72 10.39 -10.67
C GLU A 19 1.55 10.69 -11.93
N ASP A 20 2.41 11.70 -11.88
CA ASP A 20 3.30 12.04 -12.99
C ASP A 20 4.60 11.22 -13.00
N SER A 21 4.85 10.46 -11.95
CA SER A 21 6.05 9.64 -11.86
C SER A 21 5.82 8.28 -12.54
N LYS A 22 6.75 7.88 -13.38
CA LYS A 22 6.73 6.54 -13.97
C LYS A 22 7.22 5.47 -13.01
N ASP A 23 7.95 5.88 -11.98
CA ASP A 23 8.52 4.98 -10.99
C ASP A 23 8.35 5.59 -9.59
N PRO A 24 7.11 5.61 -9.08
CA PRO A 24 6.82 6.28 -7.82
C PRO A 24 7.47 5.59 -6.61
N ILE A 25 7.63 6.39 -5.55
CA ILE A 25 8.14 5.90 -4.27
C ILE A 25 7.01 5.20 -3.53
N VAL A 26 7.26 3.97 -3.10
CA VAL A 26 6.36 3.24 -2.20
C VAL A 26 6.65 3.72 -0.78
N ILE A 27 5.67 4.33 -0.16
CA ILE A 27 5.80 4.91 1.19
C ILE A 27 5.47 3.89 2.26
N ALA A 28 4.47 3.03 2.00
CA ALA A 28 4.07 2.00 2.94
C ALA A 28 3.67 0.73 2.20
N LYS A 29 3.91 -0.40 2.86
CA LYS A 29 3.54 -1.72 2.36
C LYS A 29 2.61 -2.37 3.37
N PHE A 30 1.46 -2.85 2.92
CA PHE A 30 0.51 -3.61 3.72
C PHE A 30 0.43 -5.03 3.20
N PHE A 31 0.14 -5.98 4.08
CA PHE A 31 0.05 -7.37 3.66
C PHE A 31 -0.98 -8.13 4.50
N ASN A 32 -1.46 -9.23 3.94
CA ASN A 32 -2.38 -10.13 4.59
C ASN A 32 -1.59 -11.30 5.19
N PRO A 33 -1.43 -11.36 6.52
CA PRO A 33 -0.62 -12.42 7.14
C PRO A 33 -1.28 -13.80 7.08
N SER A 34 -2.60 -13.85 6.82
CA SER A 34 -3.33 -15.13 6.78
C SER A 34 -3.63 -15.62 5.37
N GLY A 35 -3.09 -14.96 4.35
CA GLY A 35 -3.36 -15.34 2.97
C GLY A 35 -2.63 -14.49 1.96
N ALA A 36 -3.13 -14.46 0.73
CA ALA A 36 -2.55 -13.64 -0.32
C ALA A 36 -2.99 -12.19 -0.19
N GLY A 37 -2.16 -11.30 -0.68
CA GLY A 37 -2.47 -9.88 -0.77
C GLY A 37 -1.37 -9.00 -0.21
N THR A 38 -0.90 -8.10 -1.07
CA THR A 38 0.09 -7.08 -0.71
C THR A 38 -0.32 -5.78 -1.40
N TRP A 39 -0.26 -4.69 -0.65
CA TRP A 39 -0.63 -3.36 -1.13
C TRP A 39 0.58 -2.45 -0.96
N TYR A 40 1.06 -1.89 -2.07
CA TYR A 40 2.21 -0.97 -2.09
C TYR A 40 1.67 0.45 -2.27
N ALA A 41 1.55 1.19 -1.18
CA ALA A 41 0.92 2.51 -1.19
C ALA A 41 1.91 3.60 -1.56
N THR A 42 1.57 4.38 -2.59
CA THR A 42 2.38 5.51 -3.05
C THR A 42 1.76 6.86 -2.69
N GLU A 43 0.45 6.91 -2.49
CA GLU A 43 -0.28 8.14 -2.16
C GLU A 43 -1.37 7.85 -1.15
N TYR A 44 -1.77 8.87 -0.41
CA TYR A 44 -2.92 8.79 0.50
C TYR A 44 -3.71 10.09 0.47
N ASP A 45 -5.03 9.99 0.29
CA ASP A 45 -5.96 11.10 0.34
C ASP A 45 -6.72 11.07 1.66
N PRO A 46 -6.45 12.00 2.60
CA PRO A 46 -7.12 12.00 3.89
C PRO A 46 -8.61 12.35 3.80
N SER A 47 -9.05 13.04 2.76
CA SER A 47 -10.46 13.42 2.62
C SER A 47 -11.33 12.21 2.29
N SER A 48 -10.85 11.28 1.47
CA SER A 48 -11.57 10.06 1.12
C SER A 48 -11.11 8.84 1.93
N LYS A 49 -10.01 8.96 2.66
CA LYS A 49 -9.34 7.87 3.36
C LYS A 49 -8.96 6.74 2.41
N GLU A 50 -8.50 7.10 1.23
CA GLU A 50 -8.07 6.16 0.23
C GLU A 50 -6.59 6.30 -0.09
N PHE A 51 -5.94 5.14 -0.21
CA PHE A 51 -4.60 5.05 -0.78
C PHE A 51 -4.68 4.88 -2.28
N PHE A 52 -3.62 5.22 -2.97
CA PHE A 52 -3.37 4.78 -4.33
C PHE A 52 -2.04 4.03 -4.36
N GLY A 53 -1.97 2.98 -5.15
CA GLY A 53 -0.74 2.22 -5.26
C GLY A 53 -0.91 0.96 -6.10
N TYR A 54 0.05 0.06 -5.95
CA TYR A 54 0.06 -1.20 -6.67
C TYR A 54 -0.49 -2.31 -5.78
N VAL A 55 -1.46 -3.05 -6.29
CA VAL A 55 -2.16 -4.10 -5.54
C VAL A 55 -1.82 -5.46 -6.15
N SER A 56 -1.24 -6.34 -5.34
CA SER A 56 -0.87 -7.68 -5.72
C SER A 56 -1.61 -8.67 -4.83
N ILE A 57 -2.67 -9.29 -5.37
CA ILE A 57 -3.46 -10.26 -4.59
C ILE A 57 -2.93 -11.68 -4.78
N PHE A 58 -2.59 -12.04 -6.02
CA PHE A 58 -2.15 -13.41 -6.34
C PHE A 58 -0.72 -13.47 -6.87
N GLY A 59 -0.07 -12.33 -7.05
CA GLY A 59 1.29 -12.28 -7.61
C GLY A 59 1.33 -12.67 -9.08
N ASP A 60 0.28 -12.39 -9.83
CA ASP A 60 0.17 -12.77 -11.23
C ASP A 60 -0.23 -11.57 -12.11
N TRP A 61 -0.65 -11.83 -13.35
CA TRP A 61 -0.99 -10.80 -14.34
C TRP A 61 -2.24 -9.99 -13.97
N ASN A 62 -2.99 -10.38 -12.95
CA ASN A 62 -4.13 -9.61 -12.46
C ASN A 62 -3.72 -8.50 -11.49
N ASP A 63 -2.45 -8.47 -11.09
CA ASP A 63 -1.94 -7.41 -10.23
C ASP A 63 -2.01 -6.08 -10.97
N GLU A 64 -2.46 -5.02 -10.30
CA GLU A 64 -2.66 -3.74 -10.96
C GLU A 64 -2.58 -2.54 -10.03
N TRP A 65 -2.42 -1.37 -10.63
CA TRP A 65 -2.53 -0.10 -9.93
C TRP A 65 -3.99 0.21 -9.64
N GLY A 66 -4.26 0.80 -8.48
CA GLY A 66 -5.62 1.19 -8.12
C GLY A 66 -5.70 1.83 -6.75
N SER A 67 -6.91 2.25 -6.42
CA SER A 67 -7.22 2.83 -5.11
C SER A 67 -7.69 1.73 -4.15
N PHE A 68 -7.40 1.93 -2.86
CA PHE A 68 -7.88 1.01 -1.83
C PHE A 68 -8.13 1.77 -0.53
N SER A 69 -9.15 1.34 0.19
CA SER A 69 -9.67 2.06 1.35
C SER A 69 -8.92 1.68 2.63
N LEU A 70 -8.52 2.71 3.39
CA LEU A 70 -7.94 2.50 4.73
C LEU A 70 -8.94 1.77 5.63
N ASP A 71 -10.20 2.20 5.62
CA ASP A 71 -11.22 1.58 6.48
C ASP A 71 -11.46 0.12 6.12
N GLU A 72 -11.47 -0.22 4.84
CA GLU A 72 -11.62 -1.60 4.40
C GLU A 72 -10.44 -2.46 4.84
N LEU A 73 -9.22 -1.97 4.67
CA LEU A 73 -8.04 -2.71 5.10
C LEU A 73 -8.03 -2.92 6.62
N GLN A 74 -8.39 -1.88 7.39
CA GLN A 74 -8.40 -1.97 8.84
C GLN A 74 -9.51 -2.87 9.38
N SER A 75 -10.64 -2.97 8.68
CA SER A 75 -11.76 -3.80 9.12
C SER A 75 -11.67 -5.25 8.67
N TYR A 76 -10.80 -5.57 7.71
CA TYR A 76 -10.63 -6.93 7.23
C TYR A 76 -10.18 -7.88 8.34
N ARG A 77 -10.79 -9.06 8.38
CA ARG A 77 -10.38 -10.15 9.28
C ARG A 77 -10.38 -11.44 8.48
N GLY A 78 -9.20 -12.05 8.38
CA GLY A 78 -9.03 -13.33 7.70
C GLY A 78 -9.11 -14.50 8.66
N ASN A 79 -8.43 -15.59 8.31
CA ASN A 79 -8.35 -16.78 9.13
C ASN A 79 -7.78 -16.45 10.51
N PHE A 80 -8.36 -17.06 11.55
CA PHE A 80 -7.98 -16.85 12.95
C PHE A 80 -8.16 -15.41 13.44
N GLY A 81 -9.00 -14.61 12.74
CA GLY A 81 -9.25 -13.23 13.10
C GLY A 81 -8.10 -12.27 12.80
N LEU A 82 -7.12 -12.70 12.01
CA LEU A 82 -5.97 -11.86 11.66
C LEU A 82 -6.37 -10.78 10.67
N GLY A 83 -5.97 -9.55 10.96
CA GLY A 83 -6.20 -8.41 10.07
C GLY A 83 -5.04 -8.14 9.13
N ILE A 84 -5.22 -7.17 8.25
CA ILE A 84 -4.13 -6.67 7.41
C ILE A 84 -3.11 -5.97 8.31
N GLU A 85 -1.83 -6.12 7.99
CA GLU A 85 -0.74 -5.52 8.75
C GLU A 85 0.10 -4.61 7.85
N ARG A 86 0.71 -3.60 8.48
CA ARG A 86 1.73 -2.80 7.81
C ARG A 86 3.09 -3.45 8.09
N ASP A 87 3.90 -3.56 7.03
CA ASP A 87 5.27 -4.07 7.16
C ASP A 87 6.13 -2.95 7.78
N ARG A 88 6.43 -3.09 9.08
CA ARG A 88 7.20 -2.09 9.82
C ARG A 88 8.68 -2.09 9.50
N TYR A 89 9.15 -3.10 8.79
CA TYR A 89 10.54 -3.23 8.36
C TYR A 89 10.74 -2.79 6.92
N PHE A 90 9.67 -2.34 6.27
CA PHE A 90 9.73 -1.85 4.90
C PHE A 90 10.28 -0.44 4.88
N ASP A 91 11.37 -0.24 4.14
CA ASP A 91 11.94 1.09 3.89
C ASP A 91 11.43 1.61 2.55
N GLU A 92 11.21 2.92 2.47
CA GLU A 92 10.77 3.55 1.23
C GLU A 92 11.70 3.22 0.07
N LYS A 93 11.11 2.86 -1.06
CA LYS A 93 11.84 2.53 -2.30
C LYS A 93 10.97 2.85 -3.49
N ARG A 94 11.61 2.99 -4.64
CA ARG A 94 10.87 3.08 -5.91
C ARG A 94 10.17 1.76 -6.17
N ILE A 95 9.00 1.82 -6.82
CA ILE A 95 8.24 0.60 -7.11
C ILE A 95 9.07 -0.40 -7.95
N SER A 96 9.94 0.10 -8.82
CA SER A 96 10.82 -0.77 -9.63
C SER A 96 11.74 -1.64 -8.80
N GLU A 97 12.08 -1.22 -7.60
CA GLU A 97 12.95 -1.98 -6.70
C GLU A 97 12.21 -3.12 -6.00
N VAL A 98 10.90 -3.03 -5.89
CA VAL A 98 10.06 -4.02 -5.18
C VAL A 98 9.26 -4.87 -6.15
N VAL A 99 8.68 -4.25 -7.18
CA VAL A 99 7.89 -4.92 -8.21
C VAL A 99 8.31 -4.35 -9.56
N PRO A 100 9.42 -4.86 -10.16
CA PRO A 100 9.96 -4.29 -11.41
C PRO A 100 8.97 -4.18 -12.56
N THR A 101 7.99 -5.10 -12.63
CA THR A 101 6.98 -5.12 -13.68
C THR A 101 5.88 -4.07 -13.49
N ALA A 102 5.87 -3.37 -12.36
CA ALA A 102 4.83 -2.39 -12.04
C ALA A 102 5.18 -0.95 -12.45
N VAL A 103 6.33 -0.73 -13.10
CA VAL A 103 6.72 0.60 -13.59
C VAL A 103 5.80 1.02 -14.71
N HIS A 104 5.35 2.27 -14.65
CA HIS A 104 4.44 2.85 -15.64
C HIS A 104 5.10 3.10 -16.98
#